data_2cda3c088e382d041b5a778e7f275bc3
#
_entry.id   2cda3c088e382d041b5a778e7f275bc3
#
_cell.length_a   1.000
_cell.length_b   1.000
_cell.length_c   1.000
_cell.angle_alpha   90.00
_cell.angle_beta   90.00
_cell.angle_gamma   90.00
#
_symmetry.space_group_name_H-M   'P 1'
#
loop_
_entity.id
_entity.type
_entity.pdbx_description
1 polymer ?
#
loop_
_entity_poly.entity_id
_entity_poly.type
_entity_poly.pdbx_seq_one_letter_code
_entity_poly.pdbx_strand_id
1 'polypeptide(L)'
;MKIVRENSLPQINSFSFLGAFKETQQLSQEYQGIRNYKLSKYNKLQKYDSDIVIYNMASDSIVIFDDKEVMGLFSEKISNLKVSDDVFRCLVDQGIIIPDNLDEDLRLSIVRQNQITNPDKELKIAINTTYGCNARCDYCFECNADHSKMSYETADIVADYICKAIDEDTLVTYRWFGGEPLLACDIIDRIINRVNEYFSYKVKYRSVILSNGTVYDEEILHKMYNKWHVYEFHVTLDGEKDIHNKKKNFVKKDFDGYTRVIGLIKNLLENDIIVACRINIDKNNIDSLSSILRAFENYDRKDLLNIYAAPVRRHTKESESYCFDYSEYNEVFDNIFGVLYEHGLLA
;
A
#
# COMPACT_ATOMS: atom_id res chain seq x y z
N MET A 1 15.70 17.74 -12.35
CA MET A 1 15.28 16.39 -11.98
C MET A 1 15.02 16.33 -10.49
N LYS A 2 13.87 15.84 -10.08
CA LYS A 2 13.52 15.59 -8.68
C LYS A 2 13.15 14.12 -8.57
N ILE A 3 13.84 13.38 -7.69
CA ILE A 3 13.42 12.05 -7.29
C ILE A 3 12.37 12.26 -6.20
N VAL A 4 11.15 11.85 -6.44
CA VAL A 4 10.03 12.03 -5.51
C VAL A 4 9.96 10.84 -4.56
N ARG A 5 10.44 9.70 -5.00
CA ARG A 5 10.51 8.48 -4.24
C ARG A 5 11.93 7.94 -4.28
N GLU A 6 12.75 8.36 -3.34
CA GLU A 6 13.91 7.59 -2.94
C GLU A 6 13.45 6.43 -2.06
N ASN A 7 14.18 5.32 -2.11
CA ASN A 7 14.01 4.12 -1.27
C ASN A 7 14.17 4.40 0.25
N SER A 8 13.57 5.45 0.78
CA SER A 8 13.66 5.85 2.18
C SER A 8 12.44 5.46 3.01
N LEU A 9 11.41 4.85 2.38
CA LEU A 9 10.32 4.30 3.16
C LEU A 9 10.80 3.05 3.89
N PRO A 10 10.58 2.95 5.21
CA PRO A 10 10.75 1.69 5.92
C PRO A 10 9.97 0.65 5.14
N GLN A 11 10.57 -0.51 4.90
CA GLN A 11 10.09 -1.59 4.05
C GLN A 11 8.60 -1.86 4.26
N ILE A 12 7.76 -1.19 3.48
CA ILE A 12 6.35 -1.55 3.38
C ILE A 12 6.31 -2.79 2.50
N ASN A 13 6.38 -3.94 3.15
CA ASN A 13 6.07 -5.23 2.54
C ASN A 13 4.55 -5.35 2.36
N SER A 14 3.93 -4.32 1.77
CA SER A 14 2.62 -4.49 1.18
C SER A 14 2.80 -5.34 -0.07
N PHE A 15 1.74 -5.99 -0.54
CA PHE A 15 1.63 -6.76 -1.78
C PHE A 15 2.10 -6.01 -3.05
N SER A 16 3.05 -5.12 -2.91
CA SER A 16 3.73 -4.54 -4.01
C SER A 16 4.66 -5.60 -4.57
N PHE A 17 4.65 -5.75 -5.85
CA PHE A 17 5.61 -6.43 -6.73
C PHE A 17 7.10 -6.13 -6.41
N LEU A 18 7.41 -5.46 -5.36
CA LEU A 18 8.48 -4.50 -5.14
C LEU A 18 9.49 -4.90 -4.09
N GLY A 19 9.28 -5.96 -3.32
CA GLY A 19 10.31 -6.54 -2.47
C GLY A 19 11.56 -7.00 -3.24
N ALA A 20 11.48 -6.93 -4.56
CA ALA A 20 12.49 -7.40 -5.49
C ALA A 20 13.64 -6.44 -5.78
N PHE A 21 13.50 -5.16 -5.45
CA PHE A 21 14.43 -4.13 -5.89
C PHE A 21 15.14 -3.37 -4.78
N LYS A 22 15.38 -4.00 -3.62
CA LYS A 22 16.36 -3.46 -2.65
C LYS A 22 17.76 -3.26 -3.24
N GLU A 23 18.01 -3.82 -4.42
CA GLU A 23 19.28 -3.72 -5.13
C GLU A 23 19.36 -2.54 -6.12
N THR A 24 18.31 -1.73 -6.25
CA THR A 24 18.30 -0.63 -7.24
C THR A 24 19.40 0.42 -6.99
N GLN A 25 19.84 0.61 -5.76
CA GLN A 25 20.96 1.51 -5.47
C GLN A 25 22.31 1.07 -6.07
N GLN A 26 22.39 -0.13 -6.66
CA GLN A 26 23.61 -0.67 -7.25
C GLN A 26 23.50 -1.04 -8.74
N LEU A 27 22.36 -0.78 -9.40
CA LEU A 27 22.18 -1.16 -10.81
C LEU A 27 23.23 -0.53 -11.72
N SER A 28 23.62 0.72 -11.49
CA SER A 28 24.66 1.38 -12.26
C SER A 28 26.03 0.74 -12.07
N GLN A 29 26.31 0.13 -10.91
CA GLN A 29 27.53 -0.64 -10.64
C GLN A 29 27.46 -2.04 -11.30
N GLU A 30 26.31 -2.69 -11.23
CA GLU A 30 26.07 -3.99 -11.87
C GLU A 30 26.21 -3.91 -13.40
N TYR A 31 25.86 -2.77 -13.98
CA TYR A 31 25.91 -2.54 -15.44
C TYR A 31 27.17 -1.85 -15.94
N GLN A 32 28.24 -1.83 -15.15
CA GLN A 32 29.52 -1.26 -15.59
C GLN A 32 30.05 -1.93 -16.87
N GLY A 33 30.38 -1.12 -17.85
CA GLY A 33 30.88 -1.58 -19.16
C GLY A 33 29.83 -1.90 -20.20
N ILE A 34 28.55 -1.83 -19.89
CA ILE A 34 27.47 -1.92 -20.88
C ILE A 34 27.38 -0.60 -21.65
N ARG A 35 27.29 -0.69 -23.00
CA ARG A 35 27.27 0.48 -23.88
C ARG A 35 25.89 0.77 -24.48
N ASN A 36 25.02 -0.24 -24.53
CA ASN A 36 23.73 -0.13 -25.18
C ASN A 36 22.62 -0.29 -24.12
N TYR A 37 21.70 0.66 -24.12
CA TYR A 37 20.58 0.74 -23.18
C TYR A 37 19.29 0.96 -23.94
N LYS A 38 18.17 0.58 -23.29
CA LYS A 38 16.81 0.82 -23.75
C LYS A 38 15.95 1.33 -22.59
N LEU A 39 14.80 1.92 -22.91
CA LEU A 39 13.78 2.21 -21.89
C LEU A 39 13.18 0.91 -21.38
N SER A 40 12.95 0.84 -20.07
CA SER A 40 12.15 -0.23 -19.47
C SER A 40 10.74 -0.20 -20.04
N LYS A 41 10.19 -1.36 -20.39
CA LYS A 41 8.80 -1.50 -20.83
C LYS A 41 7.79 -1.28 -19.70
N TYR A 42 8.26 -1.25 -18.47
CA TYR A 42 7.46 -1.00 -17.27
C TYR A 42 7.34 0.48 -16.92
N ASN A 43 7.94 1.38 -17.74
CA ASN A 43 7.76 2.81 -17.56
C ASN A 43 6.37 3.26 -17.99
N LYS A 44 5.68 3.97 -17.11
CA LYS A 44 4.52 4.78 -17.45
C LYS A 44 4.92 6.25 -17.38
N LEU A 45 4.63 6.99 -18.44
CA LEU A 45 5.05 8.36 -18.64
C LEU A 45 3.83 9.25 -18.69
N GLN A 46 3.87 10.35 -17.94
CA GLN A 46 2.84 11.37 -17.97
C GLN A 46 3.45 12.76 -17.98
N LYS A 47 2.81 13.67 -18.71
CA LYS A 47 3.24 15.06 -18.81
C LYS A 47 2.25 15.97 -18.09
N TYR A 48 2.78 16.80 -17.19
CA TYR A 48 2.04 17.81 -16.47
C TYR A 48 2.74 19.16 -16.66
N ASP A 49 2.07 20.11 -17.33
CA ASP A 49 2.62 21.44 -17.69
C ASP A 49 4.04 21.35 -18.29
N SER A 50 5.05 21.77 -17.53
CA SER A 50 6.47 21.69 -17.90
C SER A 50 7.14 20.41 -17.45
N ASP A 51 6.49 19.61 -16.61
CA ASP A 51 7.08 18.45 -15.95
C ASP A 51 6.71 17.15 -16.66
N ILE A 52 7.66 16.23 -16.64
CA ILE A 52 7.45 14.84 -17.05
C ILE A 52 7.64 13.97 -15.83
N VAL A 53 6.60 13.22 -15.51
CA VAL A 53 6.62 12.23 -14.44
C VAL A 53 6.75 10.85 -15.05
N ILE A 54 7.75 10.10 -14.61
CA ILE A 54 7.95 8.71 -15.00
C ILE A 54 7.75 7.84 -13.77
N TYR A 55 6.81 6.93 -13.88
CA TYR A 55 6.63 5.85 -12.93
C TYR A 55 7.11 4.54 -13.54
N ASN A 56 8.08 3.89 -12.92
CA ASN A 56 8.50 2.55 -13.31
C ASN A 56 7.83 1.50 -12.43
N MET A 57 6.92 0.73 -13.01
CA MET A 57 6.15 -0.29 -12.30
C MET A 57 6.99 -1.48 -11.81
N ALA A 58 8.18 -1.69 -12.36
CA ALA A 58 9.06 -2.79 -11.94
C ALA A 58 9.93 -2.41 -10.75
N SER A 59 10.39 -1.18 -10.66
CA SER A 59 11.21 -0.65 -9.56
C SER A 59 10.43 0.17 -8.54
N ASP A 60 9.15 0.46 -8.80
CA ASP A 60 8.27 1.37 -8.04
C ASP A 60 8.86 2.79 -7.88
N SER A 61 9.73 3.17 -8.75
CA SER A 61 10.35 4.48 -8.69
C SER A 61 9.51 5.52 -9.41
N ILE A 62 9.50 6.73 -8.84
CA ILE A 62 8.88 7.91 -9.44
C ILE A 62 9.94 8.99 -9.62
N VAL A 63 10.13 9.44 -10.85
CA VAL A 63 11.09 10.50 -11.18
C VAL A 63 10.38 11.62 -11.93
N ILE A 64 10.60 12.85 -11.50
CA ILE A 64 10.07 14.06 -12.13
C ILE A 64 11.20 14.80 -12.79
N PHE A 65 11.00 15.18 -14.04
CA PHE A 65 11.91 15.99 -14.83
C PHE A 65 11.24 17.30 -15.20
N ASP A 66 11.93 18.39 -14.95
CA ASP A 66 11.61 19.76 -15.38
C ASP A 66 12.38 20.18 -16.65
N ASP A 67 13.19 19.28 -17.20
CA ASP A 67 14.12 19.58 -18.29
C ASP A 67 13.62 19.07 -19.64
N LYS A 68 13.55 20.01 -20.61
CA LYS A 68 13.15 19.70 -21.97
C LYS A 68 14.13 18.77 -22.70
N GLU A 69 15.40 18.69 -22.23
CA GLU A 69 16.40 17.78 -22.81
C GLU A 69 16.04 16.32 -22.59
N VAL A 70 15.37 16.02 -21.47
CA VAL A 70 14.92 14.67 -21.15
C VAL A 70 13.73 14.23 -22.01
N MET A 71 12.97 15.17 -22.59
CA MET A 71 11.92 14.86 -23.56
C MET A 71 12.44 14.12 -24.78
N GLY A 72 13.69 14.36 -25.19
CA GLY A 72 14.35 13.63 -26.27
C GLY A 72 14.55 12.14 -25.97
N LEU A 73 14.63 11.74 -24.66
CA LEU A 73 14.76 10.34 -24.23
C LEU A 73 13.63 9.45 -24.75
N PHE A 74 12.44 10.03 -24.87
CA PHE A 74 11.22 9.27 -25.18
C PHE A 74 10.82 9.36 -26.65
N SER A 75 11.43 10.26 -27.40
CA SER A 75 11.18 10.46 -28.85
C SER A 75 12.28 9.89 -29.74
N GLU A 76 13.51 9.69 -29.22
CA GLU A 76 14.66 9.23 -30.01
C GLU A 76 15.31 7.97 -29.39
N LYS A 77 16.13 7.26 -30.17
CA LYS A 77 16.90 6.13 -29.63
C LYS A 77 17.84 6.61 -28.53
N ILE A 78 17.85 5.96 -27.40
CA ILE A 78 18.65 6.26 -26.20
C ILE A 78 20.14 6.48 -26.51
N SER A 79 20.67 5.85 -27.58
CA SER A 79 22.05 6.00 -28.03
C SER A 79 22.44 7.42 -28.43
N ASN A 80 21.49 8.33 -28.63
CA ASN A 80 21.72 9.70 -29.08
C ASN A 80 21.61 10.75 -27.96
N LEU A 81 21.43 10.31 -26.72
CA LEU A 81 21.19 11.22 -25.61
C LEU A 81 22.46 11.87 -25.08
N LYS A 82 22.43 13.18 -25.03
CA LYS A 82 23.41 14.02 -24.30
C LYS A 82 22.90 14.32 -22.90
N VAL A 83 22.56 13.29 -22.14
CA VAL A 83 22.20 13.46 -20.73
C VAL A 83 23.49 13.51 -19.90
N SER A 84 23.56 14.37 -18.89
CA SER A 84 24.71 14.38 -17.99
C SER A 84 24.92 12.99 -17.39
N ASP A 85 26.16 12.57 -17.13
CA ASP A 85 26.46 11.24 -16.60
C ASP A 85 25.70 10.95 -15.30
N ASP A 86 25.40 11.97 -14.51
CA ASP A 86 24.66 11.83 -13.24
C ASP A 86 23.17 11.57 -13.48
N VAL A 87 22.55 12.24 -14.45
CA VAL A 87 21.14 11.99 -14.82
C VAL A 87 21.01 10.60 -15.42
N PHE A 88 21.91 10.21 -16.30
CA PHE A 88 21.90 8.86 -16.88
C PHE A 88 22.04 7.79 -15.81
N ARG A 89 22.99 7.96 -14.88
CA ARG A 89 23.21 7.04 -13.76
C ARG A 89 21.96 6.93 -12.89
N CYS A 90 21.35 8.05 -12.57
CA CYS A 90 20.09 8.06 -11.82
C CYS A 90 18.99 7.29 -12.54
N LEU A 91 18.80 7.49 -13.85
CA LEU A 91 17.79 6.77 -14.62
C LEU A 91 18.03 5.26 -14.65
N VAL A 92 19.28 4.84 -14.68
CA VAL A 92 19.68 3.43 -14.59
C VAL A 92 19.38 2.90 -13.20
N ASP A 93 19.77 3.61 -12.13
CA ASP A 93 19.56 3.20 -10.74
C ASP A 93 18.06 3.11 -10.38
N GLN A 94 17.23 3.97 -11.00
CA GLN A 94 15.78 3.90 -10.84
C GLN A 94 15.10 2.87 -11.77
N GLY A 95 15.87 2.13 -12.58
CA GLY A 95 15.33 1.13 -13.48
C GLY A 95 14.54 1.67 -14.67
N ILE A 96 14.59 2.99 -14.92
CA ILE A 96 13.92 3.64 -16.05
C ILE A 96 14.63 3.30 -17.36
N ILE A 97 15.97 3.29 -17.32
CA ILE A 97 16.83 2.85 -18.41
C ILE A 97 17.52 1.55 -17.98
N ILE A 98 17.52 0.58 -18.86
CA ILE A 98 18.08 -0.75 -18.61
C ILE A 98 18.98 -1.18 -19.76
N PRO A 99 19.90 -2.14 -19.57
CA PRO A 99 20.66 -2.73 -20.66
C PRO A 99 19.78 -3.26 -21.79
N ASP A 100 20.18 -3.05 -23.02
CA ASP A 100 19.41 -3.44 -24.22
C ASP A 100 19.13 -4.95 -24.28
N ASN A 101 20.10 -5.75 -23.84
CA ASN A 101 20.03 -7.21 -23.80
C ASN A 101 19.31 -7.78 -22.56
N LEU A 102 18.84 -6.94 -21.64
CA LEU A 102 18.15 -7.42 -20.44
C LEU A 102 16.73 -7.90 -20.77
N ASP A 103 16.44 -9.14 -20.40
CA ASP A 103 15.08 -9.68 -20.37
C ASP A 103 14.43 -9.33 -19.02
N GLU A 104 13.56 -8.32 -19.01
CA GLU A 104 12.91 -7.83 -17.81
C GLU A 104 11.94 -8.85 -17.21
N ASP A 105 11.24 -9.63 -18.03
CA ASP A 105 10.30 -10.65 -17.54
C ASP A 105 11.02 -11.79 -16.85
N LEU A 106 12.13 -12.23 -17.46
CA LEU A 106 12.97 -13.26 -16.85
C LEU A 106 13.54 -12.75 -15.52
N ARG A 107 14.07 -11.52 -15.48
CA ARG A 107 14.58 -10.91 -14.25
C ARG A 107 13.54 -10.87 -13.15
N LEU A 108 12.33 -10.37 -13.44
CA LEU A 108 11.23 -10.34 -12.47
C LEU A 108 10.80 -11.74 -12.02
N SER A 109 10.85 -12.73 -12.92
CA SER A 109 10.55 -14.12 -12.59
C SER A 109 11.59 -14.70 -11.64
N ILE A 110 12.88 -14.43 -11.85
CA ILE A 110 13.97 -14.86 -10.98
C ILE A 110 13.86 -14.23 -9.60
N VAL A 111 13.57 -12.92 -9.56
CA VAL A 111 13.37 -12.20 -8.28
C VAL A 111 12.21 -12.79 -7.49
N ARG A 112 11.07 -13.03 -8.14
CA ARG A 112 9.92 -13.72 -7.51
C ARG A 112 10.28 -15.10 -7.00
N GLN A 113 11.01 -15.89 -7.82
CA GLN A 113 11.43 -17.23 -7.42
C GLN A 113 12.34 -17.16 -6.19
N ASN A 114 13.29 -16.22 -6.16
CA ASN A 114 14.18 -16.05 -5.01
C ASN A 114 13.44 -15.67 -3.73
N GLN A 115 12.41 -14.82 -3.83
CA GLN A 115 11.55 -14.48 -2.68
C GLN A 115 10.79 -15.69 -2.13
N ILE A 116 10.39 -16.62 -3.01
CA ILE A 116 9.68 -17.84 -2.61
C ILE A 116 10.66 -18.86 -2.00
N THR A 117 11.86 -19.01 -2.60
CA THR A 117 12.82 -20.05 -2.22
C THR A 117 13.75 -19.66 -1.08
N ASN A 118 14.02 -18.37 -0.90
CA ASN A 118 14.82 -17.81 0.20
C ASN A 118 14.01 -16.76 0.96
N PRO A 119 12.92 -17.15 1.61
CA PRO A 119 12.19 -16.20 2.44
C PRO A 119 13.12 -15.71 3.56
N ASP A 120 13.09 -14.41 3.85
CA ASP A 120 13.60 -13.90 5.10
C ASP A 120 13.03 -14.78 6.23
N LYS A 121 13.73 -14.89 7.38
CA LYS A 121 13.17 -15.58 8.57
C LYS A 121 11.95 -14.80 9.09
N GLU A 122 10.92 -14.73 8.29
CA GLU A 122 9.68 -14.02 8.59
C GLU A 122 8.47 -14.85 8.19
N LEU A 123 7.56 -15.07 9.14
CA LEU A 123 6.23 -15.60 8.89
C LEU A 123 5.24 -14.44 8.74
N LYS A 124 4.72 -14.21 7.53
CA LYS A 124 3.62 -13.27 7.28
C LYS A 124 2.31 -14.05 7.26
N ILE A 125 1.42 -13.76 8.18
CA ILE A 125 0.14 -14.45 8.29
C ILE A 125 -1.03 -13.47 8.35
N ALA A 126 -1.99 -13.64 7.43
CA ALA A 126 -3.25 -12.90 7.44
C ALA A 126 -4.31 -13.72 8.18
N ILE A 127 -4.95 -13.09 9.16
CA ILE A 127 -5.92 -13.74 10.04
C ILE A 127 -7.22 -12.94 9.99
N ASN A 128 -8.28 -13.59 9.51
CA ASN A 128 -9.64 -13.05 9.59
C ASN A 128 -10.21 -13.36 10.98
N THR A 129 -10.30 -12.33 11.84
CA THR A 129 -10.75 -12.50 13.23
C THR A 129 -12.27 -12.53 13.36
N THR A 130 -12.97 -11.89 12.42
CA THR A 130 -14.44 -11.83 12.40
C THR A 130 -14.94 -11.41 11.02
N TYR A 131 -16.09 -11.94 10.61
CA TYR A 131 -16.88 -11.42 9.50
C TYR A 131 -17.86 -10.31 9.94
N GLY A 132 -17.96 -10.06 11.26
CA GLY A 132 -18.74 -8.94 11.78
C GLY A 132 -18.13 -7.61 11.39
N CYS A 133 -18.98 -6.65 11.01
CA CYS A 133 -18.57 -5.29 10.70
C CYS A 133 -19.63 -4.30 11.20
N ASN A 134 -19.21 -3.10 11.58
CA ASN A 134 -20.11 -2.01 11.96
C ASN A 134 -20.55 -1.15 10.75
N ALA A 135 -20.09 -1.50 9.54
CA ALA A 135 -20.49 -0.89 8.27
C ALA A 135 -21.20 -1.90 7.36
N ARG A 136 -21.92 -1.40 6.36
CA ARG A 136 -22.65 -2.17 5.33
C ARG A 136 -22.38 -1.57 3.97
N CYS A 137 -21.08 -1.54 3.59
CA CYS A 137 -20.66 -0.98 2.30
C CYS A 137 -21.29 -1.75 1.14
N ASP A 138 -21.86 -1.04 0.18
CA ASP A 138 -22.55 -1.60 -0.98
C ASP A 138 -21.62 -2.36 -1.95
N TYR A 139 -20.32 -2.11 -1.89
CA TYR A 139 -19.27 -2.76 -2.69
C TYR A 139 -18.53 -3.88 -1.94
N CYS A 140 -18.93 -4.19 -0.70
CA CYS A 140 -18.18 -5.12 0.14
C CYS A 140 -18.25 -6.55 -0.42
N PHE A 141 -17.10 -7.19 -0.61
CA PHE A 141 -17.04 -8.59 -1.06
C PHE A 141 -17.49 -9.58 0.04
N GLU A 142 -17.52 -9.15 1.30
CA GLU A 142 -18.00 -9.92 2.45
C GLU A 142 -19.47 -9.61 2.80
N CYS A 143 -20.22 -8.92 1.93
CA CYS A 143 -21.60 -8.49 2.22
C CYS A 143 -22.56 -9.65 2.56
N ASN A 144 -22.28 -10.86 2.09
CA ASN A 144 -23.07 -12.07 2.33
C ASN A 144 -22.51 -12.96 3.46
N ALA A 145 -21.48 -12.50 4.17
CA ALA A 145 -20.92 -13.26 5.30
C ALA A 145 -21.90 -13.29 6.49
N ASP A 146 -21.81 -14.32 7.29
CA ASP A 146 -22.71 -14.58 8.43
C ASP A 146 -22.44 -13.69 9.67
N HIS A 147 -21.50 -12.75 9.57
CA HIS A 147 -21.05 -11.89 10.65
C HIS A 147 -20.49 -12.63 11.89
N SER A 148 -20.10 -13.89 11.74
CA SER A 148 -19.52 -14.68 12.83
C SER A 148 -18.16 -14.12 13.28
N LYS A 149 -17.86 -14.33 14.54
CA LYS A 149 -16.55 -14.09 15.14
C LYS A 149 -15.81 -15.43 15.28
N MET A 150 -14.50 -15.42 15.09
CA MET A 150 -13.66 -16.59 15.34
C MET A 150 -13.88 -17.11 16.76
N SER A 151 -14.03 -18.41 16.92
CA SER A 151 -14.12 -19.02 18.24
C SER A 151 -12.76 -19.04 18.94
N TYR A 152 -12.74 -19.10 20.26
CA TYR A 152 -11.49 -19.23 21.00
C TYR A 152 -10.76 -20.53 20.67
N GLU A 153 -11.48 -21.60 20.40
CA GLU A 153 -10.90 -22.87 19.97
C GLU A 153 -10.16 -22.71 18.61
N THR A 154 -10.78 -22.04 17.64
CA THR A 154 -10.14 -21.76 16.37
C THR A 154 -8.92 -20.85 16.55
N ALA A 155 -9.01 -19.83 17.39
CA ALA A 155 -7.89 -18.95 17.72
C ALA A 155 -6.70 -19.71 18.30
N ASP A 156 -6.97 -20.69 19.20
CA ASP A 156 -5.94 -21.56 19.76
C ASP A 156 -5.28 -22.45 18.70
N ILE A 157 -6.07 -23.02 17.78
CA ILE A 157 -5.54 -23.80 16.66
C ILE A 157 -4.64 -22.94 15.76
N VAL A 158 -5.04 -21.71 15.46
CA VAL A 158 -4.23 -20.76 14.69
C VAL A 158 -2.92 -20.44 15.41
N ALA A 159 -2.97 -20.15 16.71
CA ALA A 159 -1.77 -19.90 17.50
C ALA A 159 -0.84 -21.13 17.54
N ASP A 160 -1.38 -22.33 17.73
CA ASP A 160 -0.61 -23.59 17.72
C ASP A 160 0.03 -23.87 16.36
N TYR A 161 -0.65 -23.52 15.26
CA TYR A 161 -0.08 -23.59 13.92
C TYR A 161 1.13 -22.65 13.81
N ILE A 162 1.00 -21.40 14.26
CA ILE A 162 2.09 -20.42 14.24
C ILE A 162 3.28 -20.95 15.04
N CYS A 163 3.04 -21.43 16.27
CA CYS A 163 4.09 -21.97 17.14
C CYS A 163 4.87 -23.14 16.49
N LYS A 164 4.20 -23.95 15.66
CA LYS A 164 4.83 -25.06 14.95
C LYS A 164 5.57 -24.63 13.68
N ALA A 165 5.19 -23.49 13.11
CA ALA A 165 5.72 -22.99 11.84
C ALA A 165 6.99 -22.13 11.99
N ILE A 166 7.32 -21.69 13.21
CA ILE A 166 8.41 -20.73 13.49
C ILE A 166 9.39 -21.26 14.53
N ASP A 167 10.55 -20.63 14.59
CA ASP A 167 11.50 -20.70 15.69
C ASP A 167 11.64 -19.36 16.42
N GLU A 168 12.46 -19.29 17.48
CA GLU A 168 12.65 -18.07 18.30
C GLU A 168 13.25 -16.90 17.49
N ASP A 169 13.95 -17.16 16.38
CA ASP A 169 14.59 -16.14 15.53
C ASP A 169 13.67 -15.65 14.41
N THR A 170 12.51 -16.26 14.24
CA THR A 170 11.57 -15.91 13.20
C THR A 170 10.78 -14.65 13.59
N LEU A 171 10.75 -13.63 12.72
CA LEU A 171 9.84 -12.49 12.87
C LEU A 171 8.43 -12.89 12.44
N VAL A 172 7.43 -12.68 13.28
CA VAL A 172 6.02 -12.88 12.92
C VAL A 172 5.38 -11.55 12.55
N THR A 173 4.89 -11.45 11.33
CA THR A 173 4.08 -10.30 10.89
C THR A 173 2.62 -10.72 10.78
N TYR A 174 1.83 -10.31 11.78
CA TYR A 174 0.39 -10.50 11.77
C TYR A 174 -0.29 -9.48 10.88
N ARG A 175 -1.23 -9.91 10.04
CA ARG A 175 -2.14 -9.05 9.30
C ARG A 175 -3.57 -9.32 9.77
N TRP A 176 -4.08 -8.45 10.61
CA TRP A 176 -5.43 -8.56 11.16
C TRP A 176 -6.44 -8.02 10.16
N PHE A 177 -7.37 -8.87 9.79
CA PHE A 177 -8.31 -8.64 8.71
C PHE A 177 -9.70 -9.16 9.08
N GLY A 178 -10.69 -8.94 8.19
CA GLY A 178 -12.05 -9.42 8.30
C GLY A 178 -13.07 -8.35 7.95
N GLY A 179 -14.28 -8.47 8.47
CA GLY A 179 -15.28 -7.41 8.35
C GLY A 179 -14.76 -6.11 8.99
N GLU A 180 -14.64 -6.12 10.32
CA GLU A 180 -13.93 -5.10 11.10
C GLU A 180 -13.16 -5.80 12.23
N PRO A 181 -11.84 -5.99 12.08
CA PRO A 181 -11.05 -6.79 13.01
C PRO A 181 -11.05 -6.25 14.44
N LEU A 182 -11.19 -4.94 14.62
CA LEU A 182 -11.22 -4.31 15.94
C LEU A 182 -12.52 -4.57 16.74
N LEU A 183 -13.51 -5.22 16.13
CA LEU A 183 -14.65 -5.79 16.88
C LEU A 183 -14.30 -7.12 17.58
N ALA A 184 -13.13 -7.69 17.30
CA ALA A 184 -12.65 -8.96 17.83
C ALA A 184 -11.27 -8.84 18.48
N CYS A 185 -11.03 -7.77 19.24
CA CYS A 185 -9.77 -7.50 19.94
C CYS A 185 -9.35 -8.63 20.89
N ASP A 186 -10.31 -9.32 21.47
CA ASP A 186 -10.08 -10.48 22.34
C ASP A 186 -9.47 -11.68 21.58
N ILE A 187 -9.81 -11.85 20.30
CA ILE A 187 -9.21 -12.88 19.44
C ILE A 187 -7.76 -12.50 19.10
N ILE A 188 -7.50 -11.23 18.77
CA ILE A 188 -6.14 -10.71 18.55
C ILE A 188 -5.29 -10.94 19.80
N ASP A 189 -5.81 -10.53 20.96
CA ASP A 189 -5.15 -10.71 22.25
C ASP A 189 -4.83 -12.18 22.53
N ARG A 190 -5.77 -13.08 22.27
CA ARG A 190 -5.62 -14.50 22.54
C ARG A 190 -4.52 -15.13 21.71
N ILE A 191 -4.51 -14.88 20.41
CA ILE A 191 -3.51 -15.43 19.50
C ILE A 191 -2.11 -14.93 19.86
N ILE A 192 -1.94 -13.61 20.02
CA ILE A 192 -0.63 -13.02 20.38
C ILE A 192 -0.14 -13.54 21.72
N ASN A 193 -0.99 -13.57 22.75
CA ASN A 193 -0.60 -14.04 24.07
C ASN A 193 -0.15 -15.50 24.03
N ARG A 194 -0.92 -16.39 23.37
CA ARG A 194 -0.59 -17.81 23.30
C ARG A 194 0.73 -18.08 22.58
N VAL A 195 1.01 -17.37 21.49
CA VAL A 195 2.29 -17.48 20.77
C VAL A 195 3.43 -16.97 21.66
N ASN A 196 3.26 -15.82 22.32
CA ASN A 196 4.27 -15.25 23.22
C ASN A 196 4.57 -16.18 24.41
N GLU A 197 3.54 -16.74 25.03
CA GLU A 197 3.67 -17.68 26.15
C GLU A 197 4.47 -18.94 25.72
N TYR A 198 4.15 -19.49 24.55
CA TYR A 198 4.85 -20.67 24.03
C TYR A 198 6.35 -20.43 23.88
N PHE A 199 6.76 -19.28 23.39
CA PHE A 199 8.17 -18.90 23.22
C PHE A 199 8.76 -18.16 24.42
N SER A 200 8.10 -18.15 25.57
CA SER A 200 8.55 -17.43 26.78
C SER A 200 8.87 -15.97 26.51
N TYR A 201 8.06 -15.31 25.67
CA TYR A 201 8.14 -13.89 25.27
C TYR A 201 9.44 -13.52 24.52
N LYS A 202 10.09 -14.45 23.84
CA LYS A 202 11.31 -14.20 23.07
C LYS A 202 11.05 -13.94 21.58
N VAL A 203 9.90 -14.41 21.06
CA VAL A 203 9.58 -14.24 19.64
C VAL A 203 9.36 -12.75 19.31
N LYS A 204 9.93 -12.33 18.20
CA LYS A 204 9.72 -10.98 17.66
C LYS A 204 8.48 -10.99 16.79
N TYR A 205 7.62 -10.01 16.98
CA TYR A 205 6.44 -9.85 16.14
C TYR A 205 6.07 -8.39 15.94
N ARG A 206 5.27 -8.16 14.92
CA ARG A 206 4.67 -6.88 14.57
C ARG A 206 3.31 -7.11 13.91
N SER A 207 2.46 -6.08 13.90
CA SER A 207 1.11 -6.16 13.36
C SER A 207 0.84 -5.14 12.28
N VAL A 208 0.05 -5.55 11.30
CA VAL A 208 -0.63 -4.69 10.32
C VAL A 208 -2.13 -4.85 10.58
N ILE A 209 -2.88 -3.77 10.63
CA ILE A 209 -4.34 -3.80 10.78
C ILE A 209 -4.99 -3.25 9.52
N LEU A 210 -5.96 -4.00 8.96
CA LEU A 210 -6.79 -3.56 7.85
C LEU A 210 -8.20 -3.30 8.39
N SER A 211 -8.59 -2.03 8.50
CA SER A 211 -9.79 -1.60 9.21
C SER A 211 -10.53 -0.50 8.44
N ASN A 212 -11.82 -0.34 8.73
CA ASN A 212 -12.56 0.85 8.31
C ASN A 212 -12.22 2.09 9.15
N GLY A 213 -11.39 1.96 10.19
CA GLY A 213 -10.85 3.06 10.99
C GLY A 213 -11.82 3.70 11.96
N THR A 214 -12.97 3.09 12.24
CA THR A 214 -13.98 3.71 13.10
C THR A 214 -14.14 3.09 14.47
N VAL A 215 -13.60 1.88 14.68
CA VAL A 215 -13.68 1.13 15.94
C VAL A 215 -12.39 1.32 16.71
N TYR A 216 -12.34 2.30 17.60
CA TYR A 216 -11.24 2.53 18.53
C TYR A 216 -11.68 3.35 19.74
N ASP A 217 -10.96 3.22 20.81
CA ASP A 217 -10.98 4.01 22.02
C ASP A 217 -9.57 4.04 22.61
N GLU A 218 -9.38 4.63 23.77
CA GLU A 218 -8.08 4.71 24.45
C GLU A 218 -7.48 3.33 24.76
N GLU A 219 -8.33 2.35 25.11
CA GLU A 219 -7.89 0.98 25.41
C GLU A 219 -7.35 0.29 24.14
N ILE A 220 -8.09 0.39 23.03
CA ILE A 220 -7.68 -0.20 21.75
C ILE A 220 -6.40 0.47 21.23
N LEU A 221 -6.31 1.79 21.31
CA LEU A 221 -5.08 2.52 20.93
C LEU A 221 -3.89 2.08 21.78
N HIS A 222 -4.06 1.97 23.10
CA HIS A 222 -3.02 1.45 23.97
C HIS A 222 -2.57 0.04 23.59
N LYS A 223 -3.52 -0.86 23.24
CA LYS A 223 -3.19 -2.21 22.75
C LYS A 223 -2.43 -2.17 21.43
N MET A 224 -2.84 -1.32 20.48
CA MET A 224 -2.14 -1.16 19.21
C MET A 224 -0.67 -0.82 19.41
N TYR A 225 -0.37 0.15 20.26
CA TYR A 225 0.99 0.64 20.48
C TYR A 225 1.83 -0.32 21.33
N ASN A 226 1.29 -0.79 22.44
CA ASN A 226 2.09 -1.42 23.48
C ASN A 226 1.99 -2.96 23.50
N LYS A 227 0.94 -3.52 22.92
CA LYS A 227 0.70 -4.96 22.98
C LYS A 227 0.74 -5.66 21.63
N TRP A 228 0.11 -5.07 20.62
CA TRP A 228 0.06 -5.69 19.29
C TRP A 228 1.22 -5.27 18.40
N HIS A 229 2.00 -4.29 18.81
CA HIS A 229 3.12 -3.72 18.04
C HIS A 229 2.70 -3.39 16.62
N VAL A 230 1.62 -2.62 16.49
CA VAL A 230 1.14 -2.15 15.18
C VAL A 230 2.16 -1.19 14.62
N TYR A 231 2.73 -1.51 13.47
CA TYR A 231 3.68 -0.64 12.77
C TYR A 231 3.08 -0.03 11.51
N GLU A 232 1.99 -0.63 11.00
CA GLU A 232 1.31 -0.18 9.79
C GLU A 232 -0.20 -0.38 9.95
N PHE A 233 -0.98 0.62 9.52
CA PHE A 233 -2.43 0.60 9.59
C PHE A 233 -3.03 0.95 8.24
N HIS A 234 -3.82 0.04 7.68
CA HIS A 234 -4.54 0.26 6.44
C HIS A 234 -5.95 0.74 6.75
N VAL A 235 -6.30 1.91 6.22
CA VAL A 235 -7.62 2.50 6.38
C VAL A 235 -8.23 2.84 5.02
N THR A 236 -9.56 2.90 4.94
CA THR A 236 -10.26 3.22 3.70
C THR A 236 -11.10 4.48 3.82
N LEU A 237 -11.01 5.32 2.79
CA LEU A 237 -11.93 6.43 2.54
C LEU A 237 -12.67 6.23 1.22
N ASP A 238 -13.90 6.68 1.14
CA ASP A 238 -14.74 6.48 -0.06
C ASP A 238 -15.18 7.82 -0.67
N GLY A 239 -14.71 8.93 -0.16
CA GLY A 239 -15.09 10.24 -0.57
C GLY A 239 -14.99 11.27 0.55
N GLU A 240 -15.52 12.45 0.32
CA GLU A 240 -15.80 13.45 1.35
C GLU A 240 -16.80 12.91 2.38
N LYS A 241 -16.96 13.64 3.46
CA LYS A 241 -17.74 13.24 4.63
C LYS A 241 -19.10 12.60 4.29
N ASP A 242 -19.92 13.27 3.50
CA ASP A 242 -21.27 12.80 3.20
C ASP A 242 -21.24 11.56 2.31
N ILE A 243 -20.35 11.52 1.32
CA ILE A 243 -20.18 10.39 0.42
C ILE A 243 -19.64 9.19 1.19
N HIS A 244 -18.59 9.40 2.01
CA HIS A 244 -18.00 8.34 2.82
C HIS A 244 -19.03 7.71 3.77
N ASN A 245 -19.73 8.53 4.55
CA ASN A 245 -20.72 8.05 5.52
C ASN A 245 -21.87 7.30 4.83
N LYS A 246 -22.33 7.80 3.68
CA LYS A 246 -23.35 7.14 2.86
C LYS A 246 -22.89 5.79 2.33
N LYS A 247 -21.68 5.72 1.73
CA LYS A 247 -21.14 4.47 1.15
C LYS A 247 -20.81 3.42 2.20
N LYS A 248 -20.26 3.83 3.34
CA LYS A 248 -20.02 2.94 4.48
C LYS A 248 -21.31 2.42 5.10
N ASN A 249 -22.38 3.20 5.05
CA ASN A 249 -23.70 2.81 5.55
C ASN A 249 -23.60 2.16 6.93
N PHE A 250 -23.09 2.91 7.90
CA PHE A 250 -22.86 2.40 9.26
C PHE A 250 -24.14 1.89 9.92
N VAL A 251 -24.03 0.80 10.66
CA VAL A 251 -25.16 0.20 11.40
C VAL A 251 -25.78 1.21 12.39
N LYS A 252 -24.92 1.96 13.08
CA LYS A 252 -25.37 3.08 13.93
C LYS A 252 -25.79 4.23 13.07
N LYS A 253 -27.07 4.63 13.14
CA LYS A 253 -27.60 5.79 12.40
C LYS A 253 -26.93 7.09 12.82
N ASP A 254 -26.81 8.02 11.89
CA ASP A 254 -26.20 9.35 12.09
C ASP A 254 -24.75 9.29 12.63
N PHE A 255 -24.05 8.19 12.36
CA PHE A 255 -22.67 8.00 12.79
C PHE A 255 -21.72 8.70 11.82
N ASP A 256 -20.91 9.61 12.35
CA ASP A 256 -19.88 10.32 11.59
C ASP A 256 -18.58 9.49 11.53
N GLY A 257 -18.58 8.51 10.63
CA GLY A 257 -17.40 7.64 10.42
C GLY A 257 -16.24 8.41 9.80
N TYR A 258 -16.49 9.35 8.90
CA TYR A 258 -15.45 10.13 8.26
C TYR A 258 -14.59 10.89 9.28
N THR A 259 -15.22 11.65 10.17
CA THR A 259 -14.48 12.39 11.20
C THR A 259 -13.69 11.45 12.12
N ARG A 260 -14.23 10.27 12.43
CA ARG A 260 -13.51 9.28 13.21
C ARG A 260 -12.28 8.76 12.48
N VAL A 261 -12.39 8.43 11.19
CA VAL A 261 -11.25 7.95 10.38
C VAL A 261 -10.15 9.01 10.31
N ILE A 262 -10.49 10.26 10.02
CA ILE A 262 -9.52 11.36 9.97
C ILE A 262 -8.82 11.56 11.31
N GLY A 263 -9.59 11.50 12.42
CA GLY A 263 -9.02 11.57 13.77
C GLY A 263 -8.08 10.41 14.11
N LEU A 264 -8.41 9.20 13.66
CA LEU A 264 -7.53 8.03 13.83
C LEU A 264 -6.24 8.19 13.04
N ILE A 265 -6.33 8.57 11.76
CA ILE A 265 -5.14 8.76 10.91
C ILE A 265 -4.17 9.74 11.59
N LYS A 266 -4.66 10.89 12.06
CA LYS A 266 -3.84 11.87 12.78
C LYS A 266 -3.18 11.26 14.00
N ASN A 267 -3.93 10.56 14.84
CA ASN A 267 -3.42 9.93 16.06
C ASN A 267 -2.34 8.87 15.77
N LEU A 268 -2.55 8.03 14.73
CA LEU A 268 -1.58 7.02 14.33
C LEU A 268 -0.26 7.64 13.85
N LEU A 269 -0.32 8.69 13.03
CA LEU A 269 0.85 9.41 12.53
C LEU A 269 1.63 10.08 13.67
N GLU A 270 0.93 10.68 14.66
CA GLU A 270 1.54 11.26 15.86
C GLU A 270 2.23 10.21 16.75
N ASN A 271 1.89 8.93 16.59
CA ASN A 271 2.50 7.80 17.31
C ASN A 271 3.41 6.93 16.40
N ASP A 272 3.99 7.52 15.35
CA ASP A 272 4.95 6.89 14.45
C ASP A 272 4.45 5.61 13.74
N ILE A 273 3.13 5.47 13.55
CA ILE A 273 2.53 4.37 12.80
C ILE A 273 2.40 4.76 11.32
N ILE A 274 2.87 3.89 10.45
CA ILE A 274 2.67 4.05 9.00
C ILE A 274 1.18 3.88 8.69
N VAL A 275 0.59 4.84 7.98
CA VAL A 275 -0.79 4.78 7.56
C VAL A 275 -0.88 4.62 6.05
N ALA A 276 -1.46 3.51 5.60
CA ALA A 276 -1.83 3.29 4.22
C ALA A 276 -3.32 3.66 4.03
N CYS A 277 -3.57 4.86 3.55
CA CYS A 277 -4.93 5.35 3.30
C CYS A 277 -5.36 5.03 1.87
N ARG A 278 -6.24 4.04 1.72
CA ARG A 278 -6.84 3.68 0.44
C ARG A 278 -8.08 4.53 0.18
N ILE A 279 -8.09 5.24 -0.93
CA ILE A 279 -9.28 5.94 -1.42
C ILE A 279 -9.98 5.04 -2.45
N ASN A 280 -11.17 4.56 -2.10
CA ASN A 280 -11.99 3.77 -3.03
C ASN A 280 -12.70 4.70 -4.01
N ILE A 281 -12.36 4.57 -5.30
CA ILE A 281 -12.83 5.45 -6.38
C ILE A 281 -13.83 4.73 -7.26
N ASP A 282 -14.90 5.42 -7.61
CA ASP A 282 -15.87 5.00 -8.62
C ASP A 282 -16.42 6.22 -9.41
N LYS A 283 -17.35 5.98 -10.33
CA LYS A 283 -17.93 7.03 -11.19
C LYS A 283 -18.63 8.17 -10.42
N ASN A 284 -19.02 7.93 -9.15
CA ASN A 284 -19.73 8.90 -8.35
C ASN A 284 -18.83 9.79 -7.49
N ASN A 285 -17.53 9.44 -7.33
CA ASN A 285 -16.64 10.16 -6.41
C ASN A 285 -15.27 10.51 -7.00
N ILE A 286 -14.94 10.12 -8.22
CA ILE A 286 -13.64 10.43 -8.82
C ILE A 286 -13.37 11.93 -8.88
N ASP A 287 -14.39 12.72 -9.20
CA ASP A 287 -14.27 14.18 -9.26
C ASP A 287 -14.03 14.85 -7.90
N SER A 288 -14.29 14.11 -6.81
CA SER A 288 -14.06 14.57 -5.43
C SER A 288 -12.65 14.23 -4.91
N LEU A 289 -11.82 13.54 -5.69
CA LEU A 289 -10.51 13.08 -5.22
C LEU A 289 -9.65 14.23 -4.70
N SER A 290 -9.57 15.34 -5.45
CA SER A 290 -8.80 16.52 -5.05
C SER A 290 -9.26 17.10 -3.70
N SER A 291 -10.57 17.16 -3.43
CA SER A 291 -11.07 17.66 -2.16
C SER A 291 -10.82 16.71 -0.98
N ILE A 292 -10.81 15.40 -1.22
CA ILE A 292 -10.42 14.41 -0.20
C ILE A 292 -8.95 14.60 0.18
N LEU A 293 -8.08 14.79 -0.79
CA LEU A 293 -6.64 14.94 -0.57
C LEU A 293 -6.27 16.19 0.22
N ARG A 294 -7.06 17.29 0.10
CA ARG A 294 -6.87 18.49 0.90
C ARG A 294 -6.91 18.24 2.40
N ALA A 295 -7.64 17.24 2.86
CA ALA A 295 -7.67 16.87 4.27
C ALA A 295 -6.28 16.47 4.82
N PHE A 296 -5.36 16.11 3.94
CA PHE A 296 -4.02 15.61 4.29
C PHE A 296 -2.88 16.60 3.99
N GLU A 297 -3.16 17.72 3.32
CA GLU A 297 -2.12 18.69 2.91
C GLU A 297 -1.31 19.29 4.07
N ASN A 298 -1.91 19.41 5.25
CA ASN A 298 -1.33 20.07 6.41
C ASN A 298 -0.87 19.09 7.51
N TYR A 299 -0.66 17.81 7.17
CA TYR A 299 -0.15 16.85 8.14
C TYR A 299 1.37 16.94 8.24
N ASP A 300 1.88 17.02 9.47
CA ASP A 300 3.32 17.17 9.73
C ASP A 300 4.13 15.89 9.39
N ARG A 301 3.49 14.71 9.50
CA ARG A 301 4.12 13.40 9.30
C ARG A 301 3.68 12.73 7.99
N LYS A 302 3.75 13.49 6.88
CA LYS A 302 3.46 12.94 5.53
C LYS A 302 4.41 11.82 5.12
N ASP A 303 5.59 11.76 5.69
CA ASP A 303 6.56 10.69 5.51
C ASP A 303 6.04 9.31 5.91
N LEU A 304 5.06 9.26 6.82
CA LEU A 304 4.40 8.03 7.27
C LEU A 304 3.02 7.80 6.63
N LEU A 305 2.54 8.74 5.81
CA LEU A 305 1.22 8.66 5.19
C LEU A 305 1.34 8.27 3.72
N ASN A 306 0.95 7.05 3.41
CA ASN A 306 0.86 6.54 2.05
C ASN A 306 -0.59 6.59 1.58
N ILE A 307 -0.90 7.46 0.61
CA ILE A 307 -2.23 7.60 0.04
C ILE A 307 -2.23 6.99 -1.36
N TYR A 308 -3.17 6.11 -1.60
CA TYR A 308 -3.40 5.57 -2.93
C TYR A 308 -4.89 5.43 -3.24
N ALA A 309 -5.24 5.74 -4.47
CA ALA A 309 -6.61 5.57 -4.96
C ALA A 309 -6.73 4.27 -5.74
N ALA A 310 -7.83 3.57 -5.53
CA ALA A 310 -8.09 2.30 -6.21
C ALA A 310 -9.56 2.22 -6.67
N PRO A 311 -9.80 1.85 -7.94
CA PRO A 311 -11.16 1.65 -8.42
C PRO A 311 -11.89 0.56 -7.62
N VAL A 312 -13.15 0.84 -7.30
CA VAL A 312 -14.06 -0.13 -6.69
C VAL A 312 -14.30 -1.26 -7.69
N ARG A 313 -14.25 -2.51 -7.19
CA ARG A 313 -14.50 -3.69 -8.01
C ARG A 313 -15.97 -4.10 -7.93
N ARG A 314 -16.47 -4.72 -9.01
CA ARG A 314 -17.85 -5.25 -9.10
C ARG A 314 -17.97 -6.52 -8.28
N HIS A 315 -18.48 -6.41 -7.06
CA HIS A 315 -18.74 -7.56 -6.19
C HIS A 315 -20.23 -7.76 -5.90
N THR A 316 -21.02 -6.69 -6.08
CA THR A 316 -22.47 -6.71 -5.87
C THR A 316 -23.18 -6.15 -7.09
N LYS A 317 -24.49 -6.45 -7.25
CA LYS A 317 -25.31 -5.87 -8.34
C LYS A 317 -25.40 -4.36 -8.23
N GLU A 318 -25.42 -3.83 -7.02
CA GLU A 318 -25.46 -2.39 -6.75
C GLU A 318 -24.17 -1.72 -7.25
N SER A 319 -23.00 -2.36 -7.00
CA SER A 319 -21.71 -1.82 -7.42
C SER A 319 -21.49 -1.85 -8.94
N GLU A 320 -22.17 -2.72 -9.68
CA GLU A 320 -22.08 -2.77 -11.15
C GLU A 320 -22.45 -1.46 -11.84
N SER A 321 -23.40 -0.71 -11.26
CA SER A 321 -23.94 0.50 -11.87
C SER A 321 -22.97 1.69 -11.85
N TYR A 322 -22.00 1.71 -10.92
CA TYR A 322 -21.08 2.84 -10.72
C TYR A 322 -19.59 2.48 -10.82
N CYS A 323 -19.25 1.22 -10.94
CA CYS A 323 -17.87 0.79 -11.18
C CYS A 323 -17.42 1.17 -12.59
N PHE A 324 -16.13 1.44 -12.72
CA PHE A 324 -15.50 1.62 -14.03
C PHE A 324 -15.42 0.29 -14.81
N ASP A 325 -15.51 0.38 -16.13
CA ASP A 325 -15.18 -0.73 -17.01
C ASP A 325 -13.65 -0.88 -17.14
N TYR A 326 -13.19 -2.08 -17.45
CA TYR A 326 -11.74 -2.30 -17.63
C TYR A 326 -11.12 -1.43 -18.73
N SER A 327 -11.90 -1.07 -19.75
CA SER A 327 -11.47 -0.15 -20.81
C SER A 327 -11.25 1.29 -20.33
N GLU A 328 -11.91 1.69 -19.24
CA GLU A 328 -11.80 3.04 -18.65
C GLU A 328 -10.59 3.16 -17.68
N TYR A 329 -9.99 2.03 -17.25
CA TYR A 329 -8.98 2.02 -16.18
C TYR A 329 -7.75 2.85 -16.49
N ASN A 330 -7.27 2.88 -17.73
CA ASN A 330 -6.10 3.70 -18.06
C ASN A 330 -6.37 5.18 -17.84
N GLU A 331 -7.51 5.69 -18.31
CA GLU A 331 -7.92 7.08 -18.14
C GLU A 331 -8.15 7.40 -16.66
N VAL A 332 -8.81 6.49 -15.91
CA VAL A 332 -9.01 6.63 -14.47
C VAL A 332 -7.69 6.70 -13.71
N PHE A 333 -6.73 5.84 -14.03
CA PHE A 333 -5.42 5.87 -13.37
C PHE A 333 -4.62 7.12 -13.75
N ASP A 334 -4.73 7.59 -14.98
CA ASP A 334 -4.07 8.84 -15.41
C ASP A 334 -4.64 10.04 -14.67
N ASN A 335 -5.96 10.09 -14.47
CA ASN A 335 -6.61 11.12 -13.66
C ASN A 335 -6.17 11.05 -12.19
N ILE A 336 -6.24 9.87 -11.56
CA ILE A 336 -5.81 9.66 -10.17
C ILE A 336 -4.36 10.13 -9.98
N PHE A 337 -3.48 9.71 -10.88
CA PHE A 337 -2.06 10.05 -10.81
C PHE A 337 -1.83 11.56 -10.94
N GLY A 338 -2.56 12.22 -11.85
CA GLY A 338 -2.51 13.68 -12.01
C GLY A 338 -2.93 14.42 -10.76
N VAL A 339 -4.05 14.04 -10.17
CA VAL A 339 -4.54 14.68 -8.95
C VAL A 339 -3.58 14.45 -7.76
N LEU A 340 -3.02 13.25 -7.60
CA LEU A 340 -2.01 12.98 -6.57
C LEU A 340 -0.74 13.82 -6.78
N TYR A 341 -0.32 14.00 -8.04
CA TYR A 341 0.81 14.86 -8.38
C TYR A 341 0.57 16.33 -8.00
N GLU A 342 -0.57 16.90 -8.38
CA GLU A 342 -0.95 18.29 -8.07
C GLU A 342 -0.97 18.58 -6.56
N HIS A 343 -1.33 17.58 -5.74
CA HIS A 343 -1.35 17.69 -4.27
C HIS A 343 0.00 17.32 -3.61
N GLY A 344 1.03 16.97 -4.38
CA GLY A 344 2.34 16.59 -3.84
C GLY A 344 2.30 15.29 -3.01
N LEU A 345 1.37 14.40 -3.32
CA LEU A 345 1.11 13.12 -2.62
C LEU A 345 1.50 11.90 -3.45
N LEU A 346 2.27 12.09 -4.51
CA LEU A 346 3.00 11.02 -5.19
C LEU A 346 4.20 10.61 -4.34
N ALA A 347 3.99 9.87 -3.29
CA ALA A 347 5.09 9.40 -2.43
C ALA A 347 5.07 7.87 -2.30
#